data_725431bef7a0121d4125c514a595aa3e
#
_entry.id   725431bef7a0121d4125c514a595aa3e
#
_cell.length_a   1.000
_cell.length_b   1.000
_cell.length_c   1.000
_cell.angle_alpha   90.00
_cell.angle_beta   90.00
_cell.angle_gamma   90.00
#
_symmetry.space_group_name_H-M   'P 1'
#
loop_
_entity.id
_entity.type
_entity.pdbx_description
1 polymer ?
#
loop_
_entity_poly.entity_id
_entity_poly.type
_entity_poly.pdbx_seq_one_letter_code
_entity_poly.pdbx_strand_id
1 'polypeptide(L)'
;HNKKWDMVWVQFNGNNVYAYYNQYVKQKKPILNISDDNIILSKLNEMVELNRTKSTYCELLNSKYLTDILTELMILSGSVIDYNGSLPEFIKQAINDIDTHFMDELSLDYFAKESLTSKFHFLKEFKRYTGFTPYSYLQMVRINNAKRLLKYSEISVYNIAEECGFKNVPNFFVTFKNKTGVTPLQFRNGTDSDGSK
;
A
#
# COMPACT_ATOMS: atom_id res chain seq x y z
N HIS A 1 29.81 -3.14 -27.31
CA HIS A 1 28.34 -3.30 -27.40
C HIS A 1 27.70 -2.51 -26.26
N ASN A 2 27.23 -1.29 -26.56
CA ASN A 2 26.37 -0.52 -25.64
C ASN A 2 24.98 -1.18 -25.65
N LYS A 3 24.73 -2.10 -24.74
CA LYS A 3 23.34 -2.53 -24.44
C LYS A 3 22.65 -1.40 -23.70
N LYS A 4 21.71 -0.75 -24.37
CA LYS A 4 20.82 0.23 -23.76
C LYS A 4 19.91 -0.54 -22.79
N TRP A 5 19.90 -0.15 -21.53
CA TRP A 5 19.00 -0.72 -20.54
C TRP A 5 17.68 0.00 -20.65
N ASP A 6 16.62 -0.72 -20.97
CA ASP A 6 15.26 -0.21 -20.86
C ASP A 6 14.72 -0.63 -19.49
N MET A 7 14.30 0.34 -18.67
CA MET A 7 13.79 0.11 -17.33
C MET A 7 12.34 0.57 -17.24
N VAL A 8 11.47 -0.32 -16.81
CA VAL A 8 10.09 0.01 -16.40
C VAL A 8 9.99 -0.26 -14.91
N TRP A 9 9.44 0.69 -14.18
CA TRP A 9 9.18 0.54 -12.75
C TRP A 9 7.75 0.94 -12.41
N VAL A 10 7.19 0.30 -11.40
CA VAL A 10 5.83 0.55 -10.92
C VAL A 10 5.87 0.77 -9.42
N GLN A 11 5.28 1.86 -8.97
CA GLN A 11 5.03 2.12 -7.56
C GLN A 11 3.53 1.96 -7.29
N PHE A 12 3.20 1.14 -6.30
CA PHE A 12 1.81 0.85 -5.97
C PHE A 12 1.61 0.74 -4.47
N ASN A 13 0.38 1.00 -4.01
CA ASN A 13 -0.03 0.91 -2.62
C ASN A 13 -1.38 0.18 -2.54
N GLY A 14 -1.57 -0.58 -1.47
CA GLY A 14 -2.84 -1.26 -1.21
C GLY A 14 -2.73 -2.21 -0.02
N ASN A 15 -3.86 -2.53 0.60
CA ASN A 15 -3.88 -3.36 1.80
C ASN A 15 -3.31 -4.76 1.55
N ASN A 16 -3.54 -5.32 0.37
CA ASN A 16 -3.08 -6.66 0.01
C ASN A 16 -1.62 -6.72 -0.47
N VAL A 17 -1.00 -5.58 -0.80
CA VAL A 17 0.38 -5.49 -1.29
C VAL A 17 1.36 -6.12 -0.31
N TYR A 18 1.12 -5.95 0.98
CA TYR A 18 1.98 -6.48 2.03
C TYR A 18 1.94 -8.00 2.14
N ALA A 19 0.82 -8.61 1.84
CA ALA A 19 0.73 -10.07 1.78
C ALA A 19 1.66 -10.60 0.69
N TYR A 20 1.62 -9.99 -0.49
CA TYR A 20 2.52 -10.32 -1.61
C TYR A 20 3.98 -10.05 -1.27
N TYR A 21 4.30 -8.86 -0.75
CA TYR A 21 5.67 -8.47 -0.38
C TYR A 21 6.28 -9.41 0.66
N ASN A 22 5.57 -9.70 1.75
CA ASN A 22 6.07 -10.58 2.79
C ASN A 22 6.29 -12.01 2.29
N GLN A 23 5.42 -12.49 1.42
CA GLN A 23 5.57 -13.79 0.79
C GLN A 23 6.80 -13.83 -0.11
N TYR A 24 7.01 -12.78 -0.90
CA TYR A 24 8.14 -12.65 -1.82
C TYR A 24 9.48 -12.51 -1.08
N VAL A 25 9.55 -11.64 -0.08
CA VAL A 25 10.79 -11.38 0.70
C VAL A 25 11.23 -12.59 1.51
N LYS A 26 10.30 -13.42 2.00
CA LYS A 26 10.65 -14.67 2.71
C LYS A 26 11.53 -15.60 1.87
N GLN A 27 11.44 -15.52 0.55
CA GLN A 27 12.17 -16.41 -0.35
C GLN A 27 13.57 -15.92 -0.72
N LYS A 28 13.97 -14.71 -0.29
CA LYS A 28 15.30 -14.12 -0.54
C LYS A 28 15.73 -14.10 -2.02
N LYS A 29 14.77 -14.05 -2.95
CA LYS A 29 15.03 -13.95 -4.39
C LYS A 29 14.58 -12.60 -4.93
N PRO A 30 15.35 -11.51 -4.74
CA PRO A 30 14.96 -10.17 -5.17
C PRO A 30 14.99 -9.98 -6.69
N ILE A 31 15.56 -10.91 -7.44
CA ILE A 31 15.70 -10.84 -8.90
C ILE A 31 15.17 -12.11 -9.52
N LEU A 32 14.23 -11.96 -10.45
CA LEU A 32 13.74 -13.03 -11.30
C LEU A 32 14.15 -12.78 -12.75
N ASN A 33 14.67 -13.81 -13.39
CA ASN A 33 14.89 -13.79 -14.84
C ASN A 33 13.60 -14.30 -15.48
N ILE A 34 13.00 -13.47 -16.34
CA ILE A 34 11.79 -13.81 -17.10
C ILE A 34 12.10 -13.75 -18.59
N SER A 35 11.40 -14.55 -19.39
CA SER A 35 11.50 -14.52 -20.84
C SER A 35 10.78 -13.30 -21.43
N ASP A 36 11.16 -12.89 -22.63
CA ASP A 36 10.61 -11.70 -23.30
C ASP A 36 9.11 -11.83 -23.62
N ASP A 37 8.59 -13.03 -23.70
CA ASP A 37 7.18 -13.36 -23.93
C ASP A 37 6.38 -13.56 -22.63
N ASN A 38 6.98 -13.23 -21.48
CA ASN A 38 6.33 -13.40 -20.19
C ASN A 38 5.16 -12.42 -20.00
N ILE A 39 4.10 -12.91 -19.39
CA ILE A 39 2.88 -12.13 -19.10
C ILE A 39 3.16 -10.86 -18.29
N ILE A 40 4.19 -10.85 -17.43
CA ILE A 40 4.58 -9.68 -16.64
C ILE A 40 4.96 -8.51 -17.54
N LEU A 41 5.81 -8.75 -18.55
CA LEU A 41 6.22 -7.71 -19.49
C LEU A 41 5.04 -7.22 -20.34
N SER A 42 4.19 -8.13 -20.81
CA SER A 42 2.96 -7.77 -21.52
C SER A 42 2.08 -6.84 -20.68
N LYS A 43 1.81 -7.18 -19.41
CA LYS A 43 0.97 -6.40 -18.52
C LYS A 43 1.60 -5.06 -18.14
N LEU A 44 2.91 -5.00 -17.95
CA LEU A 44 3.61 -3.72 -17.73
C LEU A 44 3.46 -2.79 -18.93
N ASN A 45 3.61 -3.29 -20.15
CA ASN A 45 3.43 -2.51 -21.37
C ASN A 45 1.97 -2.03 -21.52
N GLU A 46 0.99 -2.91 -21.25
CA GLU A 46 -0.43 -2.53 -21.25
C GLU A 46 -0.72 -1.40 -20.22
N MET A 47 -0.12 -1.45 -19.02
CA MET A 47 -0.23 -0.39 -18.03
C MET A 47 0.37 0.93 -18.52
N VAL A 48 1.53 0.89 -19.17
CA VAL A 48 2.16 2.09 -19.74
C VAL A 48 1.25 2.73 -20.79
N GLU A 49 0.74 1.95 -21.75
CA GLU A 49 -0.14 2.46 -22.80
C GLU A 49 -1.47 2.96 -22.25
N LEU A 50 -2.07 2.26 -21.27
CA LEU A 50 -3.30 2.65 -20.61
C LEU A 50 -3.17 4.02 -19.94
N ASN A 51 -2.04 4.27 -19.25
CA ASN A 51 -1.80 5.55 -18.59
C ASN A 51 -1.53 6.69 -19.58
N ARG A 52 -1.01 6.41 -20.78
CA ARG A 52 -0.89 7.40 -21.86
C ARG A 52 -2.24 7.86 -22.41
N THR A 53 -3.21 6.94 -22.51
CA THR A 53 -4.52 7.22 -23.10
C THR A 53 -5.49 7.91 -22.14
N LYS A 54 -5.17 8.00 -20.83
CA LYS A 54 -6.04 8.58 -19.78
C LYS A 54 -7.48 8.03 -19.80
N SER A 55 -7.62 6.73 -20.02
CA SER A 55 -8.92 6.04 -20.05
C SER A 55 -9.68 6.22 -18.75
N THR A 56 -11.00 6.36 -18.81
CA THR A 56 -11.90 6.41 -17.64
C THR A 56 -11.75 5.18 -16.73
N TYR A 57 -11.37 4.03 -17.29
CA TYR A 57 -11.19 2.78 -16.56
C TYR A 57 -9.73 2.51 -16.14
N CYS A 58 -8.86 3.52 -16.26
CA CYS A 58 -7.43 3.38 -16.03
C CYS A 58 -7.11 2.76 -14.65
N GLU A 59 -7.74 3.23 -13.59
CA GLU A 59 -7.50 2.73 -12.23
C GLU A 59 -7.93 1.26 -12.05
N LEU A 60 -9.09 0.91 -12.61
CA LEU A 60 -9.62 -0.46 -12.52
C LEU A 60 -8.75 -1.46 -13.28
N LEU A 61 -8.37 -1.09 -14.51
CA LEU A 61 -7.52 -1.95 -15.35
C LEU A 61 -6.11 -2.05 -14.79
N ASN A 62 -5.52 -0.97 -14.27
CA ASN A 62 -4.23 -1.00 -13.60
C ASN A 62 -4.25 -1.91 -12.36
N SER A 63 -5.32 -1.87 -11.57
CA SER A 63 -5.49 -2.78 -10.41
C SER A 63 -5.53 -4.25 -10.85
N LYS A 64 -6.24 -4.56 -11.96
CA LYS A 64 -6.27 -5.90 -12.52
C LYS A 64 -4.88 -6.33 -13.00
N TYR A 65 -4.24 -5.54 -13.83
CA TYR A 65 -2.91 -5.87 -14.37
C TYR A 65 -1.87 -6.04 -13.27
N LEU A 66 -1.92 -5.18 -12.24
CA LEU A 66 -1.04 -5.32 -11.08
C LEU A 66 -1.28 -6.63 -10.32
N THR A 67 -2.53 -7.03 -10.15
CA THR A 67 -2.87 -8.30 -9.50
C THR A 67 -2.34 -9.47 -10.31
N ASP A 68 -2.49 -9.45 -11.64
CA ASP A 68 -1.97 -10.46 -12.56
C ASP A 68 -0.43 -10.56 -12.44
N ILE A 69 0.28 -9.42 -12.45
CA ILE A 69 1.73 -9.35 -12.30
C ILE A 69 2.18 -9.93 -10.96
N LEU A 70 1.55 -9.51 -9.85
CA LEU A 70 1.91 -9.99 -8.51
C LEU A 70 1.67 -11.47 -8.36
N THR A 71 0.58 -11.99 -8.93
CA THR A 71 0.26 -13.42 -8.94
C THR A 71 1.31 -14.21 -9.71
N GLU A 72 1.69 -13.73 -10.89
CA GLU A 72 2.72 -14.38 -11.71
C GLU A 72 4.09 -14.36 -11.02
N LEU A 73 4.47 -13.25 -10.40
CA LEU A 73 5.70 -13.15 -9.61
C LEU A 73 5.71 -14.17 -8.47
N MET A 74 4.58 -14.41 -7.82
CA MET A 74 4.47 -15.43 -6.78
C MET A 74 4.63 -16.84 -7.33
N ILE A 75 4.02 -17.14 -8.47
CA ILE A 75 4.15 -18.44 -9.15
C ILE A 75 5.61 -18.68 -9.54
N LEU A 76 6.24 -17.73 -10.23
CA LEU A 76 7.62 -17.82 -10.70
C LEU A 76 8.64 -17.89 -9.56
N SER A 77 8.37 -17.24 -8.45
CA SER A 77 9.24 -17.31 -7.27
C SER A 77 9.16 -18.65 -6.54
N GLY A 78 8.24 -19.54 -6.96
CA GLY A 78 7.95 -20.80 -6.26
C GLY A 78 7.25 -20.56 -4.93
N SER A 79 6.66 -19.39 -4.76
CA SER A 79 5.82 -19.06 -3.62
C SER A 79 4.47 -19.75 -3.80
N VAL A 80 4.43 -21.06 -3.58
CA VAL A 80 3.16 -21.72 -3.33
C VAL A 80 2.55 -20.98 -2.15
N ILE A 81 1.38 -20.41 -2.35
CA ILE A 81 0.62 -19.82 -1.25
C ILE A 81 0.42 -20.95 -0.26
N ASP A 82 1.20 -20.95 0.81
CA ASP A 82 0.95 -21.86 1.91
C ASP A 82 -0.32 -21.38 2.61
N TYR A 83 -1.45 -21.86 2.12
CA TYR A 83 -2.77 -21.61 2.73
C TYR A 83 -2.82 -22.09 4.18
N ASN A 84 -1.87 -22.93 4.61
CA ASN A 84 -1.74 -23.37 6.00
C ASN A 84 -1.05 -22.32 6.89
N GLY A 85 -0.38 -21.32 6.33
CA GLY A 85 0.12 -20.15 7.04
C GLY A 85 -0.94 -19.07 7.22
N SER A 86 -2.18 -19.43 7.56
CA SER A 86 -3.22 -18.45 7.86
C SER A 86 -2.72 -17.44 8.89
N LEU A 87 -2.92 -16.16 8.61
CA LEU A 87 -2.69 -15.10 9.60
C LEU A 87 -3.32 -15.52 10.93
N PRO A 88 -2.62 -15.45 12.06
CA PRO A 88 -3.24 -15.69 13.35
C PRO A 88 -4.51 -14.85 13.49
N GLU A 89 -5.53 -15.41 14.10
CA GLU A 89 -6.85 -14.77 14.18
C GLU A 89 -6.76 -13.38 14.81
N PHE A 90 -5.96 -13.21 15.87
CA PHE A 90 -5.75 -11.91 16.50
C PHE A 90 -5.09 -10.87 15.59
N ILE A 91 -4.28 -11.29 14.59
CA ILE A 91 -3.69 -10.38 13.59
C ILE A 91 -4.73 -9.99 12.55
N LYS A 92 -5.57 -10.93 12.11
CA LYS A 92 -6.69 -10.64 11.18
C LYS A 92 -7.65 -9.65 11.82
N GLN A 93 -8.01 -9.89 13.08
CA GLN A 93 -8.90 -9.03 13.83
C GLN A 93 -8.31 -7.63 13.99
N ALA A 94 -7.04 -7.50 14.34
CA ALA A 94 -6.37 -6.20 14.46
C ALA A 94 -6.30 -5.45 13.11
N ILE A 95 -6.09 -6.14 12.00
CA ILE A 95 -6.13 -5.54 10.65
C ILE A 95 -7.55 -5.04 10.36
N ASN A 96 -8.56 -5.88 10.60
CA ASN A 96 -9.96 -5.49 10.40
C ASN A 96 -10.35 -4.30 11.28
N ASP A 97 -9.95 -4.29 12.55
CA ASP A 97 -10.21 -3.17 13.45
C ASP A 97 -9.57 -1.87 12.96
N ILE A 98 -8.34 -1.93 12.47
CA ILE A 98 -7.69 -0.76 11.88
C ILE A 98 -8.43 -0.30 10.62
N ASP A 99 -8.80 -1.22 9.73
CA ASP A 99 -9.43 -0.87 8.45
C ASP A 99 -10.85 -0.31 8.63
N THR A 100 -11.58 -0.74 9.68
CA THR A 100 -12.95 -0.31 9.95
C THR A 100 -13.04 0.86 10.93
N HIS A 101 -12.12 0.96 11.88
CA HIS A 101 -12.12 1.95 12.97
C HIS A 101 -10.91 2.88 12.93
N PHE A 102 -10.34 3.12 11.75
CA PHE A 102 -9.12 3.96 11.60
C PHE A 102 -9.31 5.39 12.12
N MET A 103 -10.52 5.89 12.25
CA MET A 103 -10.81 7.22 12.80
C MET A 103 -10.61 7.27 14.31
N ASP A 104 -10.73 6.12 14.99
CA ASP A 104 -10.69 6.01 16.44
C ASP A 104 -9.24 5.96 16.97
N GLU A 105 -9.12 6.08 18.30
CA GLU A 105 -7.83 6.00 19.00
C GLU A 105 -7.42 4.55 19.24
N LEU A 106 -6.86 3.91 18.20
CA LEU A 106 -6.35 2.55 18.29
C LEU A 106 -4.92 2.55 18.83
N SER A 107 -4.77 2.18 20.10
CA SER A 107 -3.48 2.12 20.78
C SER A 107 -2.90 0.70 20.78
N LEU A 108 -1.59 0.59 21.03
CA LEU A 108 -0.94 -0.71 21.21
C LEU A 108 -1.51 -1.46 22.44
N ASP A 109 -1.95 -0.70 23.46
CA ASP A 109 -2.62 -1.25 24.64
C ASP A 109 -3.93 -1.91 24.28
N TYR A 110 -4.73 -1.26 23.43
CA TYR A 110 -5.97 -1.81 22.91
C TYR A 110 -5.72 -3.17 22.24
N PHE A 111 -4.83 -3.22 21.26
CA PHE A 111 -4.56 -4.46 20.54
C PHE A 111 -3.97 -5.58 21.41
N ALA A 112 -3.08 -5.24 22.33
CA ALA A 112 -2.52 -6.22 23.26
C ALA A 112 -3.58 -6.83 24.18
N LYS A 113 -4.53 -6.01 24.62
CA LYS A 113 -5.68 -6.45 25.45
C LYS A 113 -6.62 -7.35 24.65
N GLU A 114 -7.04 -6.91 23.46
CA GLU A 114 -7.96 -7.69 22.61
C GLU A 114 -7.34 -9.04 22.18
N SER A 115 -6.04 -9.08 21.93
CA SER A 115 -5.34 -10.31 21.55
C SER A 115 -4.90 -11.18 22.73
N LEU A 116 -5.17 -10.77 23.98
CA LEU A 116 -4.72 -11.44 25.20
C LEU A 116 -3.20 -11.70 25.22
N THR A 117 -2.42 -10.79 24.64
CA THR A 117 -0.96 -10.90 24.55
C THR A 117 -0.25 -9.72 25.18
N SER A 118 1.08 -9.83 25.37
CA SER A 118 1.87 -8.67 25.74
C SER A 118 2.02 -7.70 24.56
N LYS A 119 2.17 -6.39 24.84
CA LYS A 119 2.44 -5.36 23.83
C LYS A 119 3.64 -5.73 22.94
N PHE A 120 4.69 -6.25 23.54
CA PHE A 120 5.90 -6.64 22.81
C PHE A 120 5.64 -7.81 21.85
N HIS A 121 4.93 -8.84 22.33
CA HIS A 121 4.56 -9.98 21.51
C HIS A 121 3.65 -9.56 20.35
N PHE A 122 2.59 -8.80 20.64
CA PHE A 122 1.69 -8.28 19.61
C PHE A 122 2.44 -7.47 18.55
N LEU A 123 3.25 -6.50 18.97
CA LEU A 123 4.04 -5.64 18.07
C LEU A 123 4.95 -6.47 17.15
N LYS A 124 5.65 -7.47 17.72
CA LYS A 124 6.54 -8.35 16.99
C LYS A 124 5.79 -9.17 15.95
N GLU A 125 4.70 -9.83 16.35
CA GLU A 125 3.92 -10.67 15.45
C GLU A 125 3.18 -9.85 14.40
N PHE A 126 2.56 -8.72 14.76
CA PHE A 126 1.92 -7.83 13.79
C PHE A 126 2.93 -7.37 12.73
N LYS A 127 4.12 -6.92 13.15
CA LYS A 127 5.18 -6.54 12.22
C LYS A 127 5.68 -7.72 11.37
N ARG A 128 5.76 -8.92 11.95
CA ARG A 128 6.19 -10.13 11.24
C ARG A 128 5.21 -10.48 10.11
N TYR A 129 3.91 -10.33 10.34
CA TYR A 129 2.88 -10.71 9.37
C TYR A 129 2.54 -9.60 8.37
N THR A 130 2.55 -8.34 8.80
CA THR A 130 2.15 -7.19 7.97
C THR A 130 3.34 -6.42 7.38
N GLY A 131 4.55 -6.57 7.91
CA GLY A 131 5.73 -5.75 7.59
C GLY A 131 5.77 -4.41 8.31
N PHE A 132 4.71 -4.01 9.02
CA PHE A 132 4.56 -2.72 9.67
C PHE A 132 4.29 -2.83 11.15
N THR A 133 4.62 -1.76 11.88
CA THR A 133 4.05 -1.60 13.22
C THR A 133 2.56 -1.29 13.11
N PRO A 134 1.71 -1.63 14.12
CA PRO A 134 0.29 -1.27 14.11
C PRO A 134 0.05 0.21 13.87
N TYR A 135 0.85 1.07 14.50
CA TYR A 135 0.78 2.52 14.29
C TYR A 135 1.10 2.92 12.84
N SER A 136 2.16 2.36 12.25
CA SER A 136 2.53 2.68 10.85
C SER A 136 1.47 2.20 9.87
N TYR A 137 0.83 1.07 10.16
CA TYR A 137 -0.28 0.53 9.37
C TYR A 137 -1.51 1.43 9.47
N LEU A 138 -1.90 1.83 10.69
CA LEU A 138 -2.99 2.79 10.93
C LEU A 138 -2.76 4.12 10.18
N GLN A 139 -1.56 4.68 10.27
CA GLN A 139 -1.22 5.91 9.55
C GLN A 139 -1.36 5.73 8.03
N MET A 140 -1.00 4.59 7.49
CA MET A 140 -1.16 4.29 6.08
C MET A 140 -2.63 4.24 5.67
N VAL A 141 -3.47 3.55 6.44
CA VAL A 141 -4.92 3.47 6.19
C VAL A 141 -5.55 4.87 6.22
N ARG A 142 -5.20 5.69 7.22
CA ARG A 142 -5.65 7.09 7.33
C ARG A 142 -5.25 7.93 6.12
N ILE A 143 -4.01 7.85 5.68
CA ILE A 143 -3.52 8.59 4.51
C ILE A 143 -4.19 8.12 3.22
N ASN A 144 -4.45 6.82 3.06
CA ASN A 144 -5.15 6.31 1.88
C ASN A 144 -6.61 6.81 1.82
N ASN A 145 -7.30 6.86 2.97
CA ASN A 145 -8.63 7.47 3.05
C ASN A 145 -8.58 8.98 2.75
N ALA A 146 -7.59 9.70 3.28
CA ALA A 146 -7.39 11.11 2.98
C ALA A 146 -7.16 11.37 1.48
N LYS A 147 -6.36 10.55 0.81
CA LYS A 147 -6.17 10.63 -0.65
C LYS A 147 -7.49 10.51 -1.40
N ARG A 148 -8.35 9.55 -1.00
CA ARG A 148 -9.67 9.35 -1.60
C ARG A 148 -10.56 10.59 -1.40
N LEU A 149 -10.63 11.12 -0.18
CA LEU A 149 -11.42 12.32 0.11
C LEU A 149 -10.88 13.56 -0.62
N LEU A 150 -9.57 13.74 -0.68
CA LEU A 150 -8.94 14.83 -1.44
C LEU A 150 -9.29 14.78 -2.93
N LYS A 151 -9.40 13.57 -3.51
CA LYS A 151 -9.65 13.39 -4.95
C LYS A 151 -11.15 13.51 -5.32
N TYR A 152 -12.04 13.06 -4.42
CA TYR A 152 -13.45 12.88 -4.74
C TYR A 152 -14.42 13.72 -3.92
N SER A 153 -13.94 14.65 -3.09
CA SER A 153 -14.78 15.55 -2.31
C SER A 153 -14.25 16.98 -2.27
N GLU A 154 -15.13 17.92 -2.01
CA GLU A 154 -14.83 19.34 -1.87
C GLU A 154 -14.64 19.78 -0.40
N ILE A 155 -14.69 18.84 0.55
CA ILE A 155 -14.50 19.17 1.97
C ILE A 155 -13.10 19.73 2.23
N SER A 156 -12.99 20.61 3.23
CA SER A 156 -11.73 21.27 3.54
C SER A 156 -10.63 20.24 3.94
N VAL A 157 -9.37 20.59 3.67
CA VAL A 157 -8.24 19.74 4.06
C VAL A 157 -8.20 19.50 5.58
N TYR A 158 -8.67 20.49 6.37
CA TYR A 158 -8.79 20.38 7.81
C TYR A 158 -9.81 19.32 8.22
N ASN A 159 -11.00 19.39 7.64
CA ASN A 159 -12.05 18.40 7.90
C ASN A 159 -11.64 16.99 7.45
N ILE A 160 -10.92 16.89 6.32
CA ILE A 160 -10.34 15.60 5.87
C ILE A 160 -9.38 15.03 6.92
N ALA A 161 -8.53 15.88 7.53
CA ALA A 161 -7.63 15.42 8.58
C ALA A 161 -8.41 14.83 9.77
N GLU A 162 -9.46 15.51 10.20
CA GLU A 162 -10.34 15.07 11.31
C GLU A 162 -11.10 13.78 10.94
N GLU A 163 -11.74 13.73 9.78
CA GLU A 163 -12.44 12.53 9.27
C GLU A 163 -11.52 11.33 9.06
N CYS A 164 -10.23 11.57 8.88
CA CYS A 164 -9.22 10.51 8.83
C CYS A 164 -8.59 10.18 10.20
N GLY A 165 -9.14 10.70 11.30
CA GLY A 165 -8.72 10.39 12.66
C GLY A 165 -7.42 11.07 13.11
N PHE A 166 -7.00 12.16 12.46
CA PHE A 166 -5.85 12.95 12.91
C PHE A 166 -6.31 14.00 13.92
N LYS A 167 -6.01 13.77 15.19
CA LYS A 167 -6.29 14.74 16.28
C LYS A 167 -5.48 16.03 16.15
N ASN A 168 -4.37 16.01 15.44
CA ASN A 168 -3.47 17.13 15.25
C ASN A 168 -3.28 17.37 13.74
N VAL A 169 -3.88 18.43 13.24
CA VAL A 169 -3.85 18.76 11.81
C VAL A 169 -2.42 19.05 11.29
N PRO A 170 -1.54 19.78 11.97
CA PRO A 170 -0.14 19.87 11.59
C PRO A 170 0.53 18.50 11.40
N ASN A 171 0.28 17.53 12.28
CA ASN A 171 0.81 16.18 12.13
C ASN A 171 0.27 15.47 10.88
N PHE A 172 -0.99 15.71 10.53
CA PHE A 172 -1.55 15.21 9.25
C PHE A 172 -0.75 15.71 8.05
N PHE A 173 -0.50 17.03 7.95
CA PHE A 173 0.25 17.62 6.84
C PHE A 173 1.64 16.99 6.70
N VAL A 174 2.36 16.87 7.82
CA VAL A 174 3.70 16.25 7.85
C VAL A 174 3.64 14.78 7.42
N THR A 175 2.71 14.02 8.00
CA THR A 175 2.55 12.59 7.71
C THR A 175 2.15 12.37 6.25
N PHE A 176 1.20 13.16 5.75
CA PHE A 176 0.74 13.08 4.37
C PHE A 176 1.90 13.36 3.39
N LYS A 177 2.63 14.46 3.59
CA LYS A 177 3.78 14.81 2.74
C LYS A 177 4.87 13.74 2.79
N ASN A 178 5.19 13.20 3.97
CA ASN A 178 6.19 12.14 4.11
C ASN A 178 5.79 10.84 3.41
N LYS A 179 4.48 10.54 3.35
CA LYS A 179 3.97 9.31 2.72
C LYS A 179 3.69 9.45 1.22
N THR A 180 3.45 10.67 0.73
CA THR A 180 3.02 10.91 -0.66
C THR A 180 4.02 11.72 -1.48
N GLY A 181 4.98 12.37 -0.84
CA GLY A 181 5.93 13.30 -1.47
C GLY A 181 5.40 14.71 -1.67
N VAL A 182 4.07 14.92 -1.59
CA VAL A 182 3.41 16.21 -1.84
C VAL A 182 2.50 16.62 -0.69
N THR A 183 2.16 17.90 -0.61
CA THR A 183 1.18 18.36 0.40
C THR A 183 -0.25 17.92 0.02
N PRO A 184 -1.19 17.83 0.99
CA PRO A 184 -2.59 17.51 0.69
C PRO A 184 -3.22 18.43 -0.36
N LEU A 185 -2.91 19.72 -0.34
CA LEU A 185 -3.44 20.67 -1.30
C LEU A 185 -2.85 20.48 -2.70
N GLN A 186 -1.54 20.22 -2.80
CA GLN A 186 -0.90 19.85 -4.08
C GLN A 186 -1.50 18.56 -4.63
N PHE A 187 -1.73 17.56 -3.79
CA PHE A 187 -2.36 16.32 -4.19
C PHE A 187 -3.78 16.53 -4.74
N ARG A 188 -4.59 17.37 -4.09
CA ARG A 188 -5.94 17.73 -4.55
C ARG A 188 -5.91 18.40 -5.93
N ASN A 189 -4.97 19.31 -6.14
CA ASN A 189 -4.85 20.09 -7.37
C ASN A 189 -4.17 19.31 -8.52
N GLY A 190 -3.78 18.04 -8.30
CA GLY A 190 -3.08 17.24 -9.32
C GLY A 190 -1.68 17.77 -9.66
N THR A 191 -1.08 18.58 -8.82
CA THR A 191 0.30 19.06 -8.99
C THR A 191 1.24 17.99 -8.43
N ASP A 192 1.79 17.17 -9.33
CA ASP A 192 2.91 16.29 -9.02
C ASP A 192 4.13 17.11 -8.60
N SER A 193 5.03 16.48 -7.83
CA SER A 193 6.24 17.09 -7.28
C SER A 193 7.30 17.46 -8.33
N ASP A 194 6.94 17.60 -9.59
CA ASP A 194 7.82 18.14 -10.63
C ASP A 194 7.80 19.67 -10.61
N GLY A 195 8.55 20.20 -9.64
CA GLY A 195 9.03 21.57 -9.68
C GLY A 195 10.07 21.73 -10.77
N SER A 196 9.65 21.72 -12.02
CA SER A 196 10.43 22.25 -13.12
C SER A 196 9.95 23.66 -13.44
N LYS A 197 10.72 24.65 -12.96
CA LYS A 197 10.82 25.89 -13.71
C LYS A 197 11.68 25.64 -14.93
#